data_e2b8eada38706ec2d577e350aca2692e
#
_entry.id   e2b8eada38706ec2d577e350aca2692e
#
_cell.length_a   1.000
_cell.length_b   1.000
_cell.length_c   1.000
_cell.angle_alpha   90.00
_cell.angle_beta   90.00
_cell.angle_gamma   90.00
#
_symmetry.space_group_name_H-M   'P 1'
#
loop_
_entity.id
_entity.type
_entity.pdbx_description
1 polymer ?
#
loop_
_entity_poly.entity_id
_entity_poly.type
_entity_poly.pdbx_seq_one_letter_code
_entity_poly.pdbx_strand_id
1 'polypeptide(L)'
;MSAPVFVCIGYGEVGRTFAEALVESGADVRSYDTKFSPTGEGTALAPLDDDNRITTGSLDTVLQGADLILSMVTTSVAGQVAADCAGYLSKGQTFIDMNSTHPDVKRALQPVIEPTGAVLIEAAVLGLIAA
;
A
#
# COMPACT_ATOMS: atom_id res chain seq x y z
N MET A 1 17.66 10.31 -11.69
CA MET A 1 16.86 9.22 -11.08
C MET A 1 15.65 9.79 -10.38
N SER A 2 14.51 9.21 -10.62
CA SER A 2 13.28 9.64 -9.95
C SER A 2 13.22 9.05 -8.54
N ALA A 3 12.48 9.73 -7.65
CA ALA A 3 12.23 9.21 -6.31
C ALA A 3 11.40 7.93 -6.39
N PRO A 4 11.60 6.98 -5.47
CA PRO A 4 10.76 5.79 -5.42
C PRO A 4 9.31 6.15 -5.12
N VAL A 5 8.40 5.42 -5.72
CA VAL A 5 6.96 5.62 -5.52
C VAL A 5 6.46 4.56 -4.54
N PHE A 6 5.96 5.03 -3.40
CA PHE A 6 5.37 4.18 -2.36
C PHE A 6 3.86 4.34 -2.37
N VAL A 7 3.17 3.24 -2.16
CA VAL A 7 1.72 3.25 -1.96
C VAL A 7 1.43 2.69 -0.57
N CYS A 8 0.70 3.44 0.23
CA CYS A 8 0.23 3.00 1.54
C CYS A 8 -1.24 2.59 1.40
N ILE A 9 -1.51 1.29 1.56
CA ILE A 9 -2.88 0.77 1.57
C ILE A 9 -3.31 0.70 3.03
N GLY A 10 -4.34 1.45 3.38
CA GLY A 10 -4.74 1.67 4.75
C GLY A 10 -4.12 2.95 5.30
N TYR A 11 -4.97 3.88 5.72
CA TYR A 11 -4.50 5.19 6.18
C TYR A 11 -5.04 5.49 7.59
N GLY A 12 -4.99 4.47 8.45
CA GLY A 12 -5.19 4.65 9.88
C GLY A 12 -3.92 5.23 10.51
N GLU A 13 -3.79 5.06 11.82
CA GLU A 13 -2.64 5.63 12.55
C GLU A 13 -1.30 5.15 12.00
N VAL A 14 -1.15 3.84 11.80
CA VAL A 14 0.11 3.28 11.29
C VAL A 14 0.37 3.74 9.86
N GLY A 15 -0.62 3.66 9.00
CA GLY A 15 -0.47 4.05 7.59
C GLY A 15 -0.11 5.51 7.44
N ARG A 16 -0.74 6.39 8.21
CA ARG A 16 -0.43 7.81 8.20
C ARG A 16 1.00 8.06 8.66
N THR A 17 1.42 7.40 9.74
CA THR A 17 2.77 7.55 10.28
C THR A 17 3.82 7.18 9.24
N PHE A 18 3.63 6.05 8.56
CA PHE A 18 4.54 5.63 7.50
C PHE A 18 4.54 6.60 6.32
N ALA A 19 3.35 7.02 5.88
CA ALA A 19 3.23 7.94 4.74
C ALA A 19 3.97 9.25 5.01
N GLU A 20 3.79 9.83 6.19
CA GLU A 20 4.45 11.08 6.56
C GLU A 20 5.96 10.90 6.65
N ALA A 21 6.44 9.80 7.21
CA ALA A 21 7.87 9.52 7.30
C ALA A 21 8.48 9.35 5.91
N LEU A 22 7.80 8.68 4.99
CA LEU A 22 8.29 8.48 3.64
C LEU A 22 8.35 9.80 2.87
N VAL A 23 7.35 10.66 3.03
CA VAL A 23 7.37 12.00 2.43
C VAL A 23 8.55 12.80 2.94
N GLU A 24 8.81 12.77 4.24
CA GLU A 24 9.95 13.47 4.82
C GLU A 24 11.29 12.97 4.27
N SER A 25 11.36 11.70 3.87
CA SER A 25 12.57 11.14 3.27
C SER A 25 12.74 11.47 1.79
N GLY A 26 11.76 12.15 1.18
CA GLY A 26 11.83 12.55 -0.23
C GLY A 26 11.15 11.59 -1.19
N ALA A 27 10.43 10.59 -0.71
CA ALA A 27 9.71 9.65 -1.57
C ALA A 27 8.44 10.28 -2.13
N ASP A 28 7.99 9.75 -3.27
CA ASP A 28 6.67 10.04 -3.83
C ASP A 28 5.69 9.07 -3.16
N VAL A 29 4.69 9.59 -2.45
CA VAL A 29 3.80 8.78 -1.63
C VAL A 29 2.36 8.93 -2.10
N ARG A 30 1.73 7.78 -2.31
CA ARG A 30 0.30 7.67 -2.59
C ARG A 30 -0.36 6.88 -1.48
N SER A 31 -1.61 7.19 -1.18
CA SER A 31 -2.37 6.47 -0.16
C SER A 31 -3.70 6.01 -0.71
N TYR A 32 -4.16 4.87 -0.25
CA TYR A 32 -5.47 4.34 -0.58
C TYR A 32 -6.15 3.86 0.70
N ASP A 33 -7.38 4.32 0.93
CA ASP A 33 -8.21 3.84 2.04
C ASP A 33 -9.66 3.94 1.60
N THR A 34 -10.46 2.94 1.91
CA THR A 34 -11.87 2.92 1.54
C THR A 34 -12.65 4.11 2.11
N LYS A 35 -12.13 4.73 3.18
CA LYS A 35 -12.77 5.87 3.83
C LYS A 35 -12.75 7.15 3.00
N PHE A 36 -11.75 7.31 2.12
CA PHE A 36 -11.61 8.56 1.36
C PHE A 36 -11.30 8.36 -0.12
N SER A 37 -10.91 7.15 -0.52
CA SER A 37 -10.57 6.91 -1.93
C SER A 37 -11.81 6.78 -2.78
N PRO A 38 -11.80 7.34 -4.00
CA PRO A 38 -12.94 7.21 -4.90
C PRO A 38 -13.20 5.75 -5.28
N THR A 39 -14.46 5.41 -5.48
CA THR A 39 -14.86 4.11 -5.99
C THR A 39 -14.73 4.10 -7.52
N GLY A 40 -14.50 2.91 -8.08
CA GLY A 40 -14.35 2.75 -9.53
C GLY A 40 -12.92 2.91 -10.00
N GLU A 41 -12.69 2.57 -11.25
CA GLU A 41 -11.36 2.58 -11.85
C GLU A 41 -11.06 3.91 -12.56
N GLY A 42 -9.77 4.17 -12.74
CA GLY A 42 -9.30 5.25 -13.58
C GLY A 42 -9.36 6.65 -12.98
N THR A 43 -9.69 6.77 -11.70
CA THR A 43 -9.71 8.09 -11.05
C THR A 43 -8.28 8.57 -10.83
N ALA A 44 -7.94 9.71 -11.42
CA ALA A 44 -6.60 10.28 -11.41
C ALA A 44 -6.15 10.63 -10.00
N LEU A 45 -4.82 10.68 -9.81
CA LEU A 45 -4.22 11.09 -8.55
C LEU A 45 -4.57 12.55 -8.24
N ALA A 46 -4.92 12.79 -6.99
CA ALA A 46 -5.23 14.12 -6.49
C ALA A 46 -4.68 14.26 -5.07
N PRO A 47 -4.38 15.49 -4.62
CA PRO A 47 -3.89 15.68 -3.26
C PRO A 47 -4.86 15.15 -2.22
N LEU A 48 -4.31 14.46 -1.22
CA LEU A 48 -5.11 13.96 -0.10
C LEU A 48 -5.43 15.08 0.88
N ASP A 49 -4.53 16.04 1.03
CA ASP A 49 -4.67 17.15 1.97
C ASP A 49 -4.16 18.45 1.36
N ASP A 50 -4.14 19.52 2.17
CA ASP A 50 -3.82 20.86 1.69
C ASP A 50 -2.34 21.05 1.36
N ASP A 51 -1.43 20.18 1.82
CA ASP A 51 -0.01 20.38 1.57
C ASP A 51 0.51 19.67 0.31
N ASN A 52 -0.35 18.94 -0.42
CA ASN A 52 -0.05 18.34 -1.71
C ASN A 52 1.05 17.26 -1.69
N ARG A 53 1.43 16.76 -0.52
CA ARG A 53 2.57 15.86 -0.40
C ARG A 53 2.19 14.40 -0.56
N ILE A 54 0.93 14.06 -0.28
CA ILE A 54 0.40 12.71 -0.40
C ILE A 54 -0.80 12.76 -1.33
N THR A 55 -0.82 11.89 -2.34
CA THR A 55 -1.93 11.83 -3.28
C THR A 55 -2.74 10.56 -3.08
N THR A 56 -3.98 10.59 -3.53
CA THR A 56 -4.87 9.42 -3.52
C THR A 56 -5.60 9.35 -4.85
N GLY A 57 -6.20 8.21 -5.13
CA GLY A 57 -6.98 7.96 -6.33
C GLY A 57 -7.66 6.60 -6.22
N SER A 58 -8.20 6.10 -7.32
CA SER A 58 -8.71 4.74 -7.34
C SER A 58 -7.56 3.74 -7.19
N LEU A 59 -7.87 2.51 -6.78
CA LEU A 59 -6.83 1.51 -6.48
C LEU A 59 -5.92 1.25 -7.68
N ASP A 60 -6.48 1.10 -8.86
CA ASP A 60 -5.69 0.89 -10.08
C ASP A 60 -4.75 2.05 -10.35
N THR A 61 -5.19 3.27 -10.10
CA THR A 61 -4.38 4.47 -10.33
C THR A 61 -3.24 4.58 -9.33
N VAL A 62 -3.49 4.35 -8.03
CA VAL A 62 -2.41 4.45 -7.04
C VAL A 62 -1.36 3.37 -7.23
N LEU A 63 -1.73 2.20 -7.73
CA LEU A 63 -0.80 1.09 -7.93
C LEU A 63 0.01 1.21 -9.21
N GLN A 64 -0.47 1.98 -10.19
CA GLN A 64 0.19 2.08 -11.48
C GLN A 64 1.56 2.74 -11.36
N GLY A 65 2.60 2.03 -11.77
CA GLY A 65 3.97 2.54 -11.73
C GLY A 65 4.57 2.66 -10.33
N ALA A 66 3.90 2.14 -9.32
CA ALA A 66 4.44 2.14 -7.97
C ALA A 66 5.58 1.16 -7.83
N ASP A 67 6.55 1.48 -6.99
CA ASP A 67 7.69 0.60 -6.72
C ASP A 67 7.42 -0.31 -5.53
N LEU A 68 6.87 0.24 -4.44
CA LEU A 68 6.60 -0.51 -3.22
C LEU A 68 5.18 -0.24 -2.74
N ILE A 69 4.46 -1.30 -2.43
CA ILE A 69 3.09 -1.23 -1.95
C ILE A 69 3.07 -1.79 -0.53
N LEU A 70 2.71 -0.95 0.44
CA LEU A 70 2.66 -1.31 1.85
C LEU A 70 1.22 -1.56 2.26
N SER A 71 0.88 -2.80 2.61
CA SER A 71 -0.46 -3.13 3.10
C SER A 71 -0.48 -3.02 4.63
N MET A 72 -1.25 -2.06 5.13
CA MET A 72 -1.36 -1.75 6.56
C MET A 72 -2.85 -1.61 6.92
N VAL A 73 -3.55 -2.72 6.84
CA VAL A 73 -4.99 -2.78 7.10
C VAL A 73 -5.27 -3.69 8.30
N THR A 74 -6.53 -3.83 8.68
CA THR A 74 -6.88 -4.77 9.75
C THR A 74 -6.68 -6.20 9.26
N THR A 75 -6.38 -7.10 10.20
CA THR A 75 -6.12 -8.50 9.87
C THR A 75 -7.28 -9.18 9.14
N SER A 76 -8.51 -8.78 9.46
CA SER A 76 -9.70 -9.39 8.86
C SER A 76 -9.84 -9.10 7.37
N VAL A 77 -9.21 -8.04 6.85
CA VAL A 77 -9.34 -7.67 5.43
C VAL A 77 -8.03 -7.78 4.66
N ALA A 78 -6.94 -8.20 5.32
CA ALA A 78 -5.63 -8.25 4.67
C ALA A 78 -5.62 -9.14 3.43
N GLY A 79 -6.27 -10.29 3.48
CA GLY A 79 -6.36 -11.21 2.34
C GLY A 79 -7.14 -10.62 1.18
N GLN A 80 -8.26 -9.95 1.46
CA GLN A 80 -9.08 -9.33 0.43
C GLN A 80 -8.33 -8.16 -0.22
N VAL A 81 -7.62 -7.38 0.58
CA VAL A 81 -6.81 -6.28 0.06
C VAL A 81 -5.74 -6.79 -0.89
N ALA A 82 -5.05 -7.86 -0.52
CA ALA A 82 -4.05 -8.47 -1.39
C ALA A 82 -4.68 -8.95 -2.70
N ALA A 83 -5.84 -9.58 -2.64
CA ALA A 83 -6.55 -10.05 -3.83
C ALA A 83 -6.97 -8.88 -4.73
N ASP A 84 -7.45 -7.79 -4.14
CA ASP A 84 -7.86 -6.61 -4.91
C ASP A 84 -6.65 -5.96 -5.58
N CYS A 85 -5.52 -5.85 -4.87
CA CYS A 85 -4.29 -5.29 -5.43
C CYS A 85 -3.72 -6.18 -6.55
N ALA A 86 -3.83 -7.51 -6.42
CA ALA A 86 -3.24 -8.43 -7.38
C ALA A 86 -3.74 -8.21 -8.80
N GLY A 87 -4.97 -7.72 -8.95
CA GLY A 87 -5.51 -7.40 -10.28
C GLY A 87 -4.77 -6.29 -11.00
N TYR A 88 -3.96 -5.51 -10.30
CA TYR A 88 -3.27 -4.34 -10.83
C TYR A 88 -1.75 -4.38 -10.63
N LEU A 89 -1.23 -5.47 -10.06
CA LEU A 89 0.22 -5.61 -9.84
C LEU A 89 0.90 -6.20 -11.07
N SER A 90 2.19 -5.90 -11.21
CA SER A 90 2.98 -6.39 -12.32
C SER A 90 4.43 -6.60 -11.90
N LYS A 91 5.21 -7.18 -12.80
CA LYS A 91 6.63 -7.40 -12.58
C LYS A 91 7.36 -6.10 -12.28
N GLY A 92 8.25 -6.14 -11.32
CA GLY A 92 9.04 -4.98 -10.91
C GLY A 92 8.47 -4.29 -9.68
N GLN A 93 7.27 -4.66 -9.25
CA GLN A 93 6.68 -4.10 -8.03
C GLN A 93 6.91 -5.03 -6.85
N THR A 94 6.95 -4.45 -5.65
CA THR A 94 7.08 -5.19 -4.40
C THR A 94 5.87 -4.92 -3.52
N PHE A 95 5.18 -5.97 -3.13
CA PHE A 95 4.04 -5.90 -2.21
C PHE A 95 4.52 -6.32 -0.83
N ILE A 96 4.40 -5.43 0.14
CA ILE A 96 4.87 -5.66 1.51
C ILE A 96 3.65 -5.77 2.42
N ASP A 97 3.43 -6.96 2.97
CA ASP A 97 2.37 -7.18 3.95
C ASP A 97 2.93 -6.85 5.33
N MET A 98 2.42 -5.77 5.92
CA MET A 98 2.84 -5.28 7.23
C MET A 98 1.81 -5.56 8.32
N ASN A 99 0.83 -6.40 8.01
CA ASN A 99 -0.26 -6.67 8.93
C ASN A 99 0.14 -7.75 9.94
N SER A 100 -0.32 -7.61 11.19
CA SER A 100 -0.10 -8.62 12.23
C SER A 100 -1.13 -9.72 12.08
N THR A 101 -0.84 -10.69 11.20
CA THR A 101 -1.75 -11.79 10.92
C THR A 101 -1.09 -13.13 11.29
N HIS A 102 -1.93 -14.15 11.42
CA HIS A 102 -1.45 -15.50 11.64
C HIS A 102 -0.58 -15.95 10.45
N PRO A 103 0.49 -16.73 10.68
CA PRO A 103 1.35 -17.21 9.57
C PRO A 103 0.61 -17.92 8.45
N ASP A 104 -0.47 -18.60 8.73
CA ASP A 104 -1.26 -19.27 7.69
C ASP A 104 -1.92 -18.26 6.75
N VAL A 105 -2.38 -17.12 7.28
CA VAL A 105 -2.95 -16.05 6.47
C VAL A 105 -1.86 -15.46 5.57
N LYS A 106 -0.67 -15.23 6.12
CA LYS A 106 0.45 -14.71 5.34
C LYS A 106 0.88 -15.66 4.24
N ARG A 107 0.94 -16.96 4.54
CA ARG A 107 1.25 -17.98 3.51
C ARG A 107 0.23 -18.02 2.39
N ALA A 108 -1.04 -17.74 2.69
CA ALA A 108 -2.09 -17.69 1.68
C ALA A 108 -1.95 -16.53 0.71
N LEU A 109 -1.12 -15.52 1.02
CA LEU A 109 -0.88 -14.39 0.12
C LEU A 109 0.05 -14.76 -1.05
N GLN A 110 0.93 -15.74 -0.87
CA GLN A 110 1.88 -16.11 -1.93
C GLN A 110 1.20 -16.48 -3.24
N PRO A 111 0.21 -17.39 -3.27
CA PRO A 111 -0.43 -17.73 -4.54
C PRO A 111 -1.30 -16.62 -5.11
N VAL A 112 -1.55 -15.56 -4.34
CA VAL A 112 -2.29 -14.39 -4.81
C VAL A 112 -1.35 -13.38 -5.46
N ILE A 113 -0.21 -13.11 -4.83
CA ILE A 113 0.70 -12.04 -5.25
C ILE A 113 1.76 -12.53 -6.26
N GLU A 114 2.40 -13.67 -6.00
CA GLU A 114 3.52 -14.10 -6.84
C GLU A 114 3.16 -14.33 -8.32
N PRO A 115 1.98 -14.85 -8.68
CA PRO A 115 1.64 -15.00 -10.09
C PRO A 115 1.55 -13.69 -10.87
N THR A 116 1.41 -12.56 -10.18
CA THR A 116 1.39 -11.23 -10.84
C THR A 116 2.76 -10.82 -11.37
N GLY A 117 3.82 -11.45 -10.91
CA GLY A 117 5.19 -11.05 -11.17
C GLY A 117 5.77 -10.12 -10.11
N ALA A 118 4.94 -9.61 -9.21
CA ALA A 118 5.41 -8.81 -8.11
C ALA A 118 6.08 -9.67 -7.04
N VAL A 119 6.98 -9.07 -6.27
CA VAL A 119 7.64 -9.74 -5.14
C VAL A 119 6.80 -9.53 -3.90
N LEU A 120 6.59 -10.59 -3.14
CA LEU A 120 5.90 -10.51 -1.85
C LEU A 120 6.94 -10.51 -0.74
N ILE A 121 6.85 -9.51 0.14
CA ILE A 121 7.66 -9.43 1.36
C ILE A 121 6.71 -9.36 2.54
N GLU A 122 7.01 -10.13 3.59
CA GLU A 122 6.28 -10.07 4.83
C GLU A 122 7.12 -9.32 5.86
N ALA A 123 6.51 -8.36 6.54
CA ALA A 123 7.16 -7.56 7.55
C ALA A 123 6.24 -7.42 8.75
N ALA A 124 6.79 -6.96 9.85
CA ALA A 124 6.01 -6.70 11.06
C ALA A 124 6.32 -5.31 11.57
N VAL A 125 5.29 -4.63 12.06
CA VAL A 125 5.45 -3.34 12.71
C VAL A 125 5.62 -3.60 14.21
N LEU A 126 6.84 -3.38 14.71
CA LEU A 126 7.16 -3.62 16.11
C LEU A 126 7.61 -2.32 16.76
N GLY A 127 6.79 -1.78 17.64
CA GLY A 127 7.16 -0.65 18.47
C GLY A 127 7.25 0.70 17.78
N LEU A 128 6.91 0.80 16.51
CA LEU A 128 7.05 2.04 15.76
C LEU A 128 6.18 3.15 16.34
N ILE A 129 4.95 2.82 16.69
CA ILE A 129 4.00 3.82 17.20
C ILE A 129 4.34 4.21 18.63
N ALA A 130 4.97 3.31 19.38
CA ALA A 130 5.33 3.56 20.77
C ALA A 130 6.56 4.46 20.92
N ALA A 131 7.30 4.68 19.87
CA ALA A 131 8.54 5.48 19.91
C ALA A 131 8.26 7.02 19.90
#